data_e4c5d2e2ed1151f6d6b99c2c2e51717c
#
_entry.id   e4c5d2e2ed1151f6d6b99c2c2e51717c
#
_cell.length_a   1.000
_cell.length_b   1.000
_cell.length_c   1.000
_cell.angle_alpha   90.00
_cell.angle_beta   90.00
_cell.angle_gamma   90.00
#
_symmetry.space_group_name_H-M   'P 1'
#
loop_
_entity.id
_entity.type
_entity.pdbx_description
1 polymer ?
#
loop_
_entity_poly.entity_id
_entity_poly.type
_entity_poly.pdbx_seq_one_letter_code
_entity_poly.pdbx_strand_id
1 'polypeptide(L)'
;MIYTVTFNPAIDYVVRLDAPLEVGEVNRAQGEDCVLGGKGINVSGVLAQLGCESVALGFVAGETGAWLERGLAAQGLKTDFVHLKNGMTRINVKIKAGQETELNGAGPAIPESALQQLEAQLDKLTEGDILILAGSIPASLPQSVYERLLARLQGRGVRAVVDATRDLLVNVLPYHPFLIKPNNHELGEIVGRVLTSDAEIVAAARTLQEKGARNVLVSMAGDGALLLDEQGQVHRIGCPKGKVVNSVGAGDSMVAGFVAGYLQSRSYAQALRLGTACGSATAFSLGLATKEKIDELLAQL
;
A
#
# COMPACT_ATOMS: atom_id res chain seq x y z
N MET A 1 12.43 3.07 -13.14
CA MET A 1 11.38 2.03 -13.03
C MET A 1 10.77 2.08 -11.62
N ILE A 2 9.52 1.59 -11.42
CA ILE A 2 8.89 1.47 -10.09
C ILE A 2 8.80 -0.01 -9.74
N TYR A 3 9.20 -0.35 -8.53
CA TYR A 3 9.10 -1.69 -7.95
C TYR A 3 8.25 -1.64 -6.69
N THR A 4 7.30 -2.55 -6.56
CA THR A 4 6.46 -2.68 -5.35
C THR A 4 6.72 -4.03 -4.70
N VAL A 5 6.81 -4.08 -3.38
CA VAL A 5 7.01 -5.35 -2.66
C VAL A 5 5.80 -5.68 -1.83
N THR A 6 5.27 -6.89 -2.01
CA THR A 6 4.23 -7.49 -1.18
C THR A 6 4.77 -8.78 -0.58
N PHE A 7 5.10 -8.78 0.73
CA PHE A 7 5.63 -9.98 1.38
C PHE A 7 4.61 -11.11 1.49
N ASN A 8 3.34 -10.78 1.62
CA ASN A 8 2.28 -11.76 1.83
C ASN A 8 1.06 -11.46 0.95
N PRO A 9 1.18 -11.64 -0.39
CA PRO A 9 0.04 -11.49 -1.30
C PRO A 9 -1.12 -12.38 -0.89
N ALA A 10 -2.33 -12.01 -1.30
CA ALA A 10 -3.54 -12.76 -0.98
C ALA A 10 -4.51 -12.81 -2.16
N ILE A 11 -5.32 -13.85 -2.18
CA ILE A 11 -6.58 -13.89 -2.89
C ILE A 11 -7.66 -13.60 -1.84
N ASP A 12 -8.35 -12.47 -1.95
CA ASP A 12 -9.48 -12.13 -1.10
C ASP A 12 -10.73 -12.75 -1.70
N TYR A 13 -11.23 -13.80 -1.08
CA TYR A 13 -12.48 -14.47 -1.45
C TYR A 13 -13.64 -13.81 -0.70
N VAL A 14 -14.43 -13.02 -1.41
CA VAL A 14 -15.55 -12.26 -0.87
C VAL A 14 -16.82 -13.06 -1.04
N VAL A 15 -17.48 -13.40 0.06
CA VAL A 15 -18.75 -14.14 0.12
C VAL A 15 -19.85 -13.21 0.63
N ARG A 16 -20.96 -13.12 -0.09
CA ARG A 16 -22.13 -12.32 0.31
C ARG A 16 -23.28 -13.23 0.71
N LEU A 17 -23.85 -12.95 1.89
CA LEU A 17 -25.03 -13.61 2.41
C LEU A 17 -26.19 -12.61 2.49
N ASP A 18 -27.41 -13.06 2.27
CA ASP A 18 -28.62 -12.25 2.45
C ASP A 18 -29.05 -12.14 3.91
N ALA A 19 -28.58 -13.06 4.76
CA ALA A 19 -28.87 -13.11 6.18
C ALA A 19 -27.56 -13.01 7.02
N PRO A 20 -27.64 -12.69 8.30
CA PRO A 20 -26.50 -12.78 9.21
C PRO A 20 -25.86 -14.16 9.21
N LEU A 21 -24.54 -14.20 9.37
CA LEU A 21 -23.80 -15.47 9.47
C LEU A 21 -24.22 -16.23 10.73
N GLU A 22 -24.71 -17.46 10.54
CA GLU A 22 -25.07 -18.38 11.62
C GLU A 22 -23.93 -19.38 11.86
N VAL A 23 -23.26 -19.24 13.00
CA VAL A 23 -22.13 -20.10 13.37
C VAL A 23 -22.64 -21.51 13.75
N GLY A 24 -22.05 -22.52 13.14
CA GLY A 24 -22.45 -23.93 13.34
C GLY A 24 -23.49 -24.43 12.34
N GLU A 25 -24.05 -23.58 11.50
CA GLU A 25 -25.06 -23.90 10.50
C GLU A 25 -24.53 -23.79 9.07
N VAL A 26 -25.30 -24.32 8.11
CA VAL A 26 -24.99 -24.21 6.69
C VAL A 26 -25.47 -22.86 6.17
N ASN A 27 -24.54 -21.96 5.91
CA ASN A 27 -24.79 -20.68 5.27
C ASN A 27 -24.61 -20.81 3.75
N ARG A 28 -25.51 -20.26 2.94
CA ARG A 28 -25.43 -20.32 1.47
C ARG A 28 -25.16 -18.93 0.90
N ALA A 29 -24.08 -18.83 0.12
CA ALA A 29 -23.72 -17.59 -0.56
C ALA A 29 -24.75 -17.22 -1.64
N GLN A 30 -25.04 -15.92 -1.77
CA GLN A 30 -25.80 -15.32 -2.86
C GLN A 30 -24.91 -14.75 -3.96
N GLY A 31 -23.64 -14.53 -3.65
CA GLY A 31 -22.64 -14.05 -4.60
C GLY A 31 -21.25 -14.18 -4.05
N GLU A 32 -20.32 -14.35 -4.95
CA GLU A 32 -18.91 -14.58 -4.64
C GLU A 32 -18.03 -13.80 -5.60
N ASP A 33 -16.92 -13.24 -5.08
CA ASP A 33 -15.89 -12.59 -5.88
C ASP A 33 -14.50 -13.00 -5.39
N CYS A 34 -13.54 -12.99 -6.31
CA CYS A 34 -12.14 -13.15 -6.00
C CYS A 34 -11.39 -11.87 -6.36
N VAL A 35 -10.76 -11.24 -5.38
CA VAL A 35 -9.94 -10.04 -5.55
C VAL A 35 -8.49 -10.42 -5.31
N LEU A 36 -7.64 -10.19 -6.31
CA LEU A 36 -6.21 -10.42 -6.19
C LEU A 36 -5.58 -9.20 -5.53
N GLY A 37 -4.85 -9.40 -4.43
CA GLY A 37 -4.43 -8.28 -3.63
C GLY A 37 -3.13 -8.50 -2.86
N GLY A 38 -2.86 -7.47 -2.12
CA GLY A 38 -1.66 -7.21 -1.34
C GLY A 38 -1.28 -5.75 -1.55
N LYS A 39 -0.81 -5.06 -0.52
CA LYS A 39 -0.64 -3.60 -0.58
C LYS A 39 0.24 -3.14 -1.75
N GLY A 40 1.41 -3.76 -1.98
CA GLY A 40 2.25 -3.43 -3.13
C GLY A 40 1.58 -3.75 -4.48
N ILE A 41 0.81 -4.84 -4.55
CA ILE A 41 0.02 -5.20 -5.75
C ILE A 41 -1.05 -4.14 -6.01
N ASN A 42 -1.75 -3.68 -4.97
CA ASN A 42 -2.75 -2.61 -5.07
C ASN A 42 -2.11 -1.31 -5.62
N VAL A 43 -0.92 -0.96 -5.11
CA VAL A 43 -0.14 0.18 -5.64
C VAL A 43 0.16 0.00 -7.13
N SER A 44 0.64 -1.18 -7.54
CA SER A 44 0.92 -1.49 -8.96
C SER A 44 -0.34 -1.42 -9.82
N GLY A 45 -1.48 -1.89 -9.33
CA GLY A 45 -2.77 -1.81 -10.02
C GLY A 45 -3.18 -0.37 -10.31
N VAL A 46 -3.08 0.52 -9.33
CA VAL A 46 -3.41 1.94 -9.50
C VAL A 46 -2.37 2.67 -10.35
N LEU A 47 -1.07 2.34 -10.24
CA LEU A 47 -0.04 2.86 -11.13
C LEU A 47 -0.34 2.53 -12.60
N ALA A 48 -0.79 1.30 -12.88
CA ALA A 48 -1.19 0.90 -14.23
C ALA A 48 -2.38 1.73 -14.76
N GLN A 49 -3.39 2.04 -13.93
CA GLN A 49 -4.48 2.95 -14.29
C GLN A 49 -3.98 4.36 -14.65
N LEU A 50 -2.87 4.79 -14.06
CA LEU A 50 -2.24 6.09 -14.33
C LEU A 50 -1.21 6.05 -15.47
N GLY A 51 -1.07 4.91 -16.17
CA GLY A 51 -0.10 4.72 -17.24
C GLY A 51 1.35 4.64 -16.78
N CYS A 52 1.59 4.37 -15.49
CA CYS A 52 2.92 4.20 -14.91
C CYS A 52 3.29 2.72 -14.83
N GLU A 53 4.35 2.33 -15.50
CA GLU A 53 4.86 0.96 -15.41
C GLU A 53 5.47 0.66 -14.06
N SER A 54 5.14 -0.50 -13.50
CA SER A 54 5.74 -1.04 -12.28
C SER A 54 5.95 -2.55 -12.38
N VAL A 55 6.83 -3.08 -11.53
CA VAL A 55 7.03 -4.51 -11.35
C VAL A 55 6.68 -4.88 -9.91
N ALA A 56 5.72 -5.78 -9.75
CA ALA A 56 5.34 -6.31 -8.44
C ALA A 56 6.27 -7.46 -8.05
N LEU A 57 6.97 -7.28 -6.92
CA LEU A 57 7.86 -8.25 -6.29
C LEU A 57 7.21 -8.82 -5.03
N GLY A 58 7.72 -9.92 -4.54
CA GLY A 58 7.28 -10.57 -3.31
C GLY A 58 7.35 -12.07 -3.41
N PHE A 59 6.49 -12.79 -2.67
CA PHE A 59 6.56 -14.23 -2.58
C PHE A 59 5.21 -14.86 -2.90
N VAL A 60 5.23 -15.91 -3.73
CA VAL A 60 4.06 -16.71 -4.06
C VAL A 60 4.35 -18.19 -3.85
N ALA A 61 3.32 -18.99 -3.63
CA ALA A 61 3.45 -20.42 -3.41
C ALA A 61 2.25 -21.21 -3.94
N GLY A 62 2.51 -22.41 -4.46
CA GLY A 62 1.49 -23.38 -4.86
C GLY A 62 0.54 -22.88 -5.95
N GLU A 63 -0.56 -23.61 -6.14
CA GLU A 63 -1.55 -23.32 -7.17
C GLU A 63 -2.23 -21.95 -6.98
N THR A 64 -2.45 -21.53 -5.74
CA THR A 64 -3.02 -20.21 -5.43
C THR A 64 -2.08 -19.09 -5.82
N GLY A 65 -0.76 -19.31 -5.69
CA GLY A 65 0.25 -18.37 -6.19
C GLY A 65 0.22 -18.27 -7.71
N ALA A 66 0.19 -19.40 -8.41
CA ALA A 66 0.08 -19.44 -9.86
C ALA A 66 -1.25 -18.82 -10.36
N TRP A 67 -2.35 -19.00 -9.63
CA TRP A 67 -3.63 -18.34 -9.93
C TRP A 67 -3.50 -16.82 -9.79
N LEU A 68 -2.92 -16.33 -8.69
CA LEU A 68 -2.70 -14.90 -8.46
C LEU A 68 -1.86 -14.30 -9.61
N GLU A 69 -0.75 -14.89 -9.99
CA GLU A 69 0.12 -14.37 -11.08
C GLU A 69 -0.61 -14.34 -12.42
N ARG A 70 -1.32 -15.42 -12.79
CA ARG A 70 -2.12 -15.44 -14.03
C ARG A 70 -3.18 -14.33 -14.04
N GLY A 71 -3.84 -14.10 -12.90
CA GLY A 71 -4.84 -13.05 -12.79
C GLY A 71 -4.26 -11.64 -12.88
N LEU A 72 -3.10 -11.40 -12.26
CA LEU A 72 -2.40 -10.13 -12.36
C LEU A 72 -1.88 -9.87 -13.77
N ALA A 73 -1.34 -10.89 -14.44
CA ALA A 73 -0.93 -10.79 -15.84
C ALA A 73 -2.11 -10.47 -16.78
N ALA A 74 -3.29 -11.07 -16.53
CA ALA A 74 -4.52 -10.74 -17.27
C ALA A 74 -4.99 -9.29 -17.06
N GLN A 75 -4.63 -8.67 -15.94
CA GLN A 75 -4.85 -7.25 -15.64
C GLN A 75 -3.74 -6.34 -16.21
N GLY A 76 -2.75 -6.90 -16.92
CA GLY A 76 -1.63 -6.16 -17.52
C GLY A 76 -0.52 -5.78 -16.53
N LEU A 77 -0.52 -6.34 -15.32
CA LEU A 77 0.52 -6.07 -14.33
C LEU A 77 1.75 -6.94 -14.56
N LYS A 78 2.93 -6.34 -14.47
CA LYS A 78 4.22 -7.06 -14.54
C LYS A 78 4.57 -7.56 -13.14
N THR A 79 4.92 -8.83 -13.05
CA THR A 79 5.32 -9.49 -11.80
C THR A 79 6.70 -10.14 -11.95
N ASP A 80 7.47 -10.17 -10.87
CA ASP A 80 8.72 -10.95 -10.75
C ASP A 80 8.77 -11.51 -9.32
N PHE A 81 7.80 -12.39 -8.99
CA PHE A 81 7.69 -12.99 -7.66
C PHE A 81 8.70 -14.11 -7.45
N VAL A 82 9.18 -14.25 -6.23
CA VAL A 82 9.94 -15.40 -5.78
C VAL A 82 8.98 -16.55 -5.48
N HIS A 83 9.16 -17.68 -6.17
CA HIS A 83 8.34 -18.87 -6.00
C HIS A 83 8.85 -19.73 -4.84
N LEU A 84 8.02 -19.88 -3.81
CA LEU A 84 8.34 -20.74 -2.67
C LEU A 84 8.03 -22.20 -2.97
N LYS A 85 8.90 -23.10 -2.51
CA LYS A 85 8.75 -24.55 -2.75
C LYS A 85 7.59 -25.17 -1.98
N ASN A 86 7.25 -24.62 -0.82
CA ASN A 86 6.27 -25.19 0.10
C ASN A 86 5.20 -24.17 0.48
N GLY A 87 4.01 -24.66 0.82
CA GLY A 87 2.89 -23.84 1.23
C GLY A 87 2.01 -23.39 0.06
N MET A 88 1.18 -22.41 0.33
CA MET A 88 0.29 -21.79 -0.65
C MET A 88 0.19 -20.29 -0.39
N THR A 89 0.06 -19.50 -1.44
CA THR A 89 -0.35 -18.09 -1.33
C THR A 89 -1.69 -18.04 -0.63
N ARG A 90 -1.80 -17.18 0.38
CA ARG A 90 -2.97 -17.17 1.26
C ARG A 90 -4.25 -16.78 0.55
N ILE A 91 -5.35 -17.36 1.03
CA ILE A 91 -6.70 -16.91 0.73
C ILE A 91 -7.23 -16.25 2.01
N ASN A 92 -7.74 -15.03 1.90
CA ASN A 92 -8.53 -14.42 2.94
C ASN A 92 -10.00 -14.60 2.58
N VAL A 93 -10.84 -14.93 3.55
CA VAL A 93 -12.29 -15.02 3.33
C VAL A 93 -12.94 -13.81 3.97
N LYS A 94 -13.69 -13.04 3.17
CA LYS A 94 -14.43 -11.87 3.60
C LYS A 94 -15.92 -12.14 3.49
N ILE A 95 -16.58 -12.33 4.62
CA ILE A 95 -18.00 -12.65 4.70
C ILE A 95 -18.78 -11.34 4.92
N LYS A 96 -19.59 -10.96 3.94
CA LYS A 96 -20.50 -9.81 4.00
C LYS A 96 -21.91 -10.27 4.31
N ALA A 97 -22.30 -10.18 5.57
CA ALA A 97 -23.53 -10.74 6.13
C ALA A 97 -24.21 -9.77 7.12
N GLY A 98 -24.45 -8.52 6.70
CA GLY A 98 -24.88 -7.45 7.62
C GLY A 98 -23.69 -6.84 8.37
N GLN A 99 -22.93 -7.64 9.09
CA GLN A 99 -21.60 -7.30 9.61
C GLN A 99 -20.53 -7.99 8.78
N GLU A 100 -19.42 -7.32 8.53
CA GLU A 100 -18.29 -7.91 7.81
C GLU A 100 -17.44 -8.74 8.76
N THR A 101 -17.16 -9.99 8.38
CA THR A 101 -16.26 -10.89 9.11
C THR A 101 -15.12 -11.30 8.19
N GLU A 102 -13.88 -11.16 8.66
CA GLU A 102 -12.70 -11.54 7.90
C GLU A 102 -11.95 -12.70 8.56
N LEU A 103 -11.64 -13.72 7.74
CA LEU A 103 -10.73 -14.80 8.10
C LEU A 103 -9.47 -14.66 7.25
N ASN A 104 -8.39 -14.16 7.86
CA ASN A 104 -7.16 -13.88 7.15
C ASN A 104 -6.20 -15.05 7.26
N GLY A 105 -5.83 -15.66 6.12
CA GLY A 105 -4.85 -16.72 6.03
C GLY A 105 -3.45 -16.25 6.45
N ALA A 106 -2.67 -17.12 7.08
CA ALA A 106 -1.30 -16.80 7.51
C ALA A 106 -0.34 -16.61 6.32
N GLY A 107 -0.58 -17.35 5.23
CA GLY A 107 0.34 -17.42 4.09
C GLY A 107 1.49 -18.40 4.31
N PRO A 108 2.34 -18.59 3.30
CA PRO A 108 3.46 -19.50 3.35
C PRO A 108 4.61 -18.95 4.21
N ALA A 109 5.36 -19.83 4.84
CA ALA A 109 6.61 -19.47 5.51
C ALA A 109 7.66 -19.07 4.44
N ILE A 110 8.31 -17.94 4.62
CA ILE A 110 9.33 -17.42 3.72
C ILE A 110 10.71 -17.80 4.30
N PRO A 111 11.44 -18.73 3.68
CA PRO A 111 12.77 -19.10 4.14
C PRO A 111 13.80 -18.01 3.79
N GLU A 112 14.90 -17.96 4.53
CA GLU A 112 15.99 -17.00 4.32
C GLU A 112 16.52 -17.04 2.87
N SER A 113 16.58 -18.22 2.26
CA SER A 113 17.02 -18.37 0.86
C SER A 113 16.09 -17.70 -0.15
N ALA A 114 14.79 -17.60 0.16
CA ALA A 114 13.84 -16.86 -0.69
C ALA A 114 13.99 -15.34 -0.46
N LEU A 115 14.21 -14.90 0.78
CA LEU A 115 14.51 -13.51 1.06
C LEU A 115 15.78 -13.04 0.32
N GLN A 116 16.83 -13.87 0.29
CA GLN A 116 18.05 -13.59 -0.48
C GLN A 116 17.79 -13.46 -2.00
N GLN A 117 16.81 -14.21 -2.55
CA GLN A 117 16.41 -14.04 -3.95
C GLN A 117 15.75 -12.68 -4.19
N LEU A 118 14.84 -12.24 -3.31
CA LEU A 118 14.27 -10.90 -3.37
C LEU A 118 15.37 -9.83 -3.26
N GLU A 119 16.32 -9.99 -2.36
CA GLU A 119 17.45 -9.09 -2.22
C GLU A 119 18.29 -8.99 -3.51
N ALA A 120 18.54 -10.13 -4.17
CA ALA A 120 19.24 -10.16 -5.44
C ALA A 120 18.44 -9.48 -6.58
N GLN A 121 17.11 -9.48 -6.53
CA GLN A 121 16.27 -8.67 -7.42
C GLN A 121 16.45 -7.18 -7.13
N LEU A 122 16.44 -6.77 -5.85
CA LEU A 122 16.64 -5.38 -5.45
C LEU A 122 18.06 -4.87 -5.75
N ASP A 123 19.06 -5.74 -5.79
CA ASP A 123 20.42 -5.37 -6.20
C ASP A 123 20.52 -4.89 -7.65
N LYS A 124 19.52 -5.15 -8.48
CA LYS A 124 19.45 -4.68 -9.86
C LYS A 124 18.90 -3.26 -9.98
N LEU A 125 18.32 -2.71 -8.91
CA LEU A 125 17.77 -1.35 -8.90
C LEU A 125 18.92 -0.34 -9.04
N THR A 126 18.67 0.73 -9.77
CA THR A 126 19.66 1.78 -10.09
C THR A 126 19.15 3.15 -9.68
N GLU A 127 20.01 4.15 -9.82
CA GLU A 127 19.65 5.54 -9.56
C GLU A 127 18.39 5.97 -10.33
N GLY A 128 17.47 6.63 -9.63
CA GLY A 128 16.20 7.08 -10.17
C GLY A 128 15.07 6.06 -10.09
N ASP A 129 15.36 4.78 -9.83
CA ASP A 129 14.32 3.80 -9.54
C ASP A 129 13.59 4.11 -8.22
N ILE A 130 12.35 3.64 -8.11
CA ILE A 130 11.53 3.78 -6.91
C ILE A 130 11.20 2.40 -6.37
N LEU A 131 11.48 2.18 -5.10
CA LEU A 131 11.07 0.99 -4.36
C LEU A 131 9.94 1.35 -3.39
N ILE A 132 8.81 0.66 -3.49
CA ILE A 132 7.66 0.83 -2.59
C ILE A 132 7.54 -0.40 -1.70
N LEU A 133 7.77 -0.22 -0.42
CA LEU A 133 7.57 -1.23 0.62
C LEU A 133 6.24 -0.95 1.31
N ALA A 134 5.26 -1.82 1.13
CA ALA A 134 3.92 -1.62 1.67
C ALA A 134 3.37 -2.89 2.34
N GLY A 135 2.79 -2.72 3.52
CA GLY A 135 2.12 -3.77 4.27
C GLY A 135 2.89 -4.31 5.48
N SER A 136 2.31 -5.32 6.10
CA SER A 136 2.87 -5.99 7.26
C SER A 136 3.92 -7.03 6.88
N ILE A 137 4.81 -7.32 7.81
CA ILE A 137 5.81 -8.39 7.69
C ILE A 137 5.19 -9.68 8.22
N PRO A 138 5.21 -10.80 7.43
CA PRO A 138 4.80 -12.11 7.92
C PRO A 138 5.65 -12.57 9.11
N ALA A 139 5.06 -13.33 10.02
CA ALA A 139 5.74 -13.83 11.22
C ALA A 139 6.97 -14.72 10.93
N SER A 140 7.08 -15.25 9.71
CA SER A 140 8.23 -16.04 9.26
C SER A 140 9.49 -15.20 8.94
N LEU A 141 9.34 -13.87 8.86
CA LEU A 141 10.45 -12.96 8.60
C LEU A 141 10.77 -12.10 9.84
N PRO A 142 12.03 -11.66 10.00
CA PRO A 142 12.40 -10.75 11.06
C PRO A 142 11.69 -9.39 10.87
N GLN A 143 11.27 -8.76 11.96
CA GLN A 143 10.63 -7.45 11.92
C GLN A 143 11.54 -6.36 11.33
N SER A 144 12.86 -6.58 11.32
CA SER A 144 13.87 -5.70 10.72
C SER A 144 14.05 -5.89 9.20
N VAL A 145 13.20 -6.66 8.53
CA VAL A 145 13.39 -6.94 7.09
C VAL A 145 13.35 -5.66 6.24
N TYR A 146 12.48 -4.69 6.54
CA TYR A 146 12.44 -3.42 5.82
C TYR A 146 13.74 -2.62 5.98
N GLU A 147 14.27 -2.56 7.20
CA GLU A 147 15.58 -1.96 7.50
C GLU A 147 16.69 -2.64 6.69
N ARG A 148 16.70 -3.98 6.67
CA ARG A 148 17.68 -4.79 5.91
C ARG A 148 17.63 -4.47 4.40
N LEU A 149 16.43 -4.35 3.81
CA LEU A 149 16.28 -4.02 2.40
C LEU A 149 16.72 -2.57 2.10
N LEU A 150 16.37 -1.62 2.97
CA LEU A 150 16.72 -0.22 2.77
C LEU A 150 18.24 0.03 2.97
N ALA A 151 18.86 -0.63 3.96
CA ALA A 151 20.31 -0.58 4.16
C ALA A 151 21.07 -1.01 2.90
N ARG A 152 20.57 -2.01 2.19
CA ARG A 152 21.16 -2.54 0.95
C ARG A 152 21.10 -1.55 -0.22
N LEU A 153 20.15 -0.62 -0.19
CA LEU A 153 19.94 0.37 -1.23
C LEU A 153 20.58 1.74 -0.94
N GLN A 154 21.18 1.90 0.25
CA GLN A 154 21.83 3.16 0.60
C GLN A 154 22.94 3.53 -0.39
N GLY A 155 23.02 4.81 -0.74
CA GLY A 155 24.01 5.35 -1.66
C GLY A 155 23.77 5.03 -3.15
N ARG A 156 22.71 4.28 -3.50
CA ARG A 156 22.43 3.84 -4.88
C ARG A 156 21.48 4.78 -5.64
N GLY A 157 21.02 5.86 -5.01
CA GLY A 157 20.10 6.82 -5.64
C GLY A 157 18.68 6.30 -5.87
N VAL A 158 18.32 5.14 -5.28
CA VAL A 158 16.96 4.58 -5.28
C VAL A 158 16.10 5.35 -4.29
N ARG A 159 14.87 5.73 -4.71
CA ARG A 159 13.90 6.38 -3.85
C ARG A 159 13.01 5.35 -3.16
N ALA A 160 13.15 5.22 -1.84
CA ALA A 160 12.30 4.32 -1.06
C ALA A 160 11.01 5.03 -0.61
N VAL A 161 9.88 4.39 -0.83
CA VAL A 161 8.55 4.77 -0.31
C VAL A 161 8.10 3.70 0.66
N VAL A 162 7.71 4.09 1.88
CA VAL A 162 7.33 3.12 2.92
C VAL A 162 5.93 3.43 3.45
N ASP A 163 5.01 2.48 3.28
CA ASP A 163 3.68 2.47 3.87
C ASP A 163 3.58 1.34 4.90
N ALA A 164 4.01 1.65 6.11
CA ALA A 164 4.06 0.75 7.24
C ALA A 164 3.54 1.44 8.51
N THR A 165 3.33 0.67 9.57
CA THR A 165 2.76 1.18 10.82
C THR A 165 3.74 1.03 11.99
N ARG A 166 3.59 1.87 13.02
CA ARG A 166 4.28 1.77 14.32
C ARG A 166 5.81 1.65 14.18
N ASP A 167 6.41 0.71 14.93
CA ASP A 167 7.85 0.51 14.96
C ASP A 167 8.45 0.20 13.58
N LEU A 168 7.72 -0.51 12.72
CA LEU A 168 8.17 -0.81 11.37
C LEU A 168 8.39 0.45 10.54
N LEU A 169 7.57 1.49 10.74
CA LEU A 169 7.76 2.80 10.10
C LEU A 169 8.89 3.60 10.75
N VAL A 170 8.97 3.59 12.09
CA VAL A 170 9.98 4.38 12.82
C VAL A 170 11.39 3.84 12.55
N ASN A 171 11.56 2.53 12.51
CA ASN A 171 12.85 1.88 12.34
C ASN A 171 13.48 2.11 10.95
N VAL A 172 12.69 2.47 9.94
CA VAL A 172 13.22 2.75 8.59
C VAL A 172 13.65 4.20 8.39
N LEU A 173 13.31 5.11 9.31
CA LEU A 173 13.63 6.54 9.17
C LEU A 173 15.13 6.85 9.03
N PRO A 174 16.06 6.16 9.75
CA PRO A 174 17.50 6.36 9.57
C PRO A 174 18.03 6.07 8.15
N TYR A 175 17.24 5.39 7.31
CA TYR A 175 17.57 5.09 5.91
C TYR A 175 17.06 6.16 4.94
N HIS A 176 16.54 7.28 5.44
CA HIS A 176 16.07 8.43 4.68
C HIS A 176 15.06 8.10 3.57
N PRO A 177 13.93 7.41 3.87
CA PRO A 177 12.92 7.13 2.87
C PRO A 177 12.45 8.42 2.20
N PHE A 178 12.30 8.35 0.86
CA PHE A 178 11.80 9.47 0.07
C PHE A 178 10.39 9.89 0.50
N LEU A 179 9.54 8.90 0.81
CA LEU A 179 8.17 9.13 1.28
C LEU A 179 7.80 8.12 2.35
N ILE A 180 7.16 8.58 3.40
CA ILE A 180 6.37 7.75 4.31
C ILE A 180 4.94 8.22 4.32
N LYS A 181 3.97 7.28 4.54
CA LYS A 181 2.54 7.62 4.56
C LYS A 181 1.83 7.05 5.79
N PRO A 182 1.93 7.62 6.97
CA PRO A 182 1.00 7.33 8.06
C PRO A 182 -0.36 7.99 7.82
N ASN A 183 -1.43 7.44 8.43
CA ASN A 183 -2.64 8.22 8.65
C ASN A 183 -2.49 9.05 9.94
N ASN A 184 -3.45 9.98 10.20
CA ASN A 184 -3.39 10.85 11.37
C ASN A 184 -3.42 10.09 12.71
N HIS A 185 -4.10 8.95 12.78
CA HIS A 185 -4.13 8.10 13.97
C HIS A 185 -2.81 7.36 14.19
N GLU A 186 -2.25 6.75 13.15
CA GLU A 186 -0.94 6.10 13.16
C GLU A 186 0.17 7.08 13.53
N LEU A 187 0.11 8.30 12.98
CA LEU A 187 1.04 9.37 13.35
C LEU A 187 0.90 9.75 14.83
N GLY A 188 -0.33 9.85 15.32
CA GLY A 188 -0.63 10.10 16.73
C GLY A 188 -0.09 9.00 17.66
N GLU A 189 -0.26 7.71 17.29
CA GLU A 189 0.31 6.57 18.01
C GLU A 189 1.85 6.67 18.10
N ILE A 190 2.52 7.02 17.01
CA ILE A 190 3.98 7.16 16.96
C ILE A 190 4.48 8.26 17.89
N VAL A 191 3.77 9.38 17.98
CA VAL A 191 4.17 10.51 18.87
C VAL A 191 3.51 10.45 20.25
N GLY A 192 2.73 9.42 20.54
CA GLY A 192 2.13 9.15 21.86
C GLY A 192 1.00 10.11 22.26
N ARG A 193 0.30 10.73 21.31
CA ARG A 193 -0.81 11.65 21.57
C ARG A 193 -1.85 11.68 20.44
N VAL A 194 -3.08 12.06 20.77
CA VAL A 194 -4.12 12.32 19.75
C VAL A 194 -3.83 13.65 19.07
N LEU A 195 -3.92 13.68 17.74
CA LEU A 195 -3.70 14.88 16.93
C LEU A 195 -5.07 15.42 16.48
N THR A 196 -5.38 16.66 16.86
CA THR A 196 -6.70 17.27 16.67
C THR A 196 -6.69 18.47 15.71
N SER A 197 -5.52 18.93 15.32
CA SER A 197 -5.36 20.08 14.42
C SER A 197 -4.26 19.86 13.38
N ASP A 198 -4.35 20.58 12.26
CA ASP A 198 -3.31 20.56 11.23
C ASP A 198 -1.94 20.98 11.80
N ALA A 199 -1.90 21.94 12.74
CA ALA A 199 -0.66 22.37 13.39
C ALA A 199 0.00 21.24 14.19
N GLU A 200 -0.78 20.43 14.91
CA GLU A 200 -0.28 19.27 15.65
C GLU A 200 0.21 18.18 14.71
N ILE A 201 -0.52 17.94 13.59
CA ILE A 201 -0.13 16.99 12.55
C ILE A 201 1.21 17.40 11.91
N VAL A 202 1.36 18.69 11.58
CA VAL A 202 2.63 19.24 11.04
C VAL A 202 3.76 19.06 12.03
N ALA A 203 3.55 19.40 13.31
CA ALA A 203 4.56 19.24 14.33
C ALA A 203 4.99 17.76 14.50
N ALA A 204 4.05 16.82 14.49
CA ALA A 204 4.33 15.40 14.53
C ALA A 204 5.05 14.91 13.26
N ALA A 205 4.65 15.37 12.07
CA ALA A 205 5.33 15.07 10.83
C ALA A 205 6.79 15.55 10.82
N ARG A 206 7.06 16.76 11.36
CA ARG A 206 8.43 17.29 11.52
C ARG A 206 9.30 16.39 12.40
N THR A 207 8.75 15.81 13.46
CA THR A 207 9.49 14.85 14.31
C THR A 207 9.94 13.62 13.51
N LEU A 208 9.13 13.14 12.53
CA LEU A 208 9.54 12.03 11.68
C LEU A 208 10.54 12.47 10.60
N GLN A 209 10.44 13.71 10.14
CA GLN A 209 11.42 14.30 9.22
C GLN A 209 12.79 14.46 9.88
N GLU A 210 12.84 14.95 11.12
CA GLU A 210 14.05 15.07 11.93
C GLU A 210 14.72 13.71 12.19
N LYS A 211 13.93 12.63 12.23
CA LYS A 211 14.42 11.25 12.35
C LYS A 211 14.88 10.66 11.00
N GLY A 212 14.65 11.34 9.88
CA GLY A 212 15.19 10.96 8.57
C GLY A 212 14.20 10.87 7.41
N ALA A 213 12.89 10.87 7.61
CA ALA A 213 11.94 10.88 6.49
C ALA A 213 12.13 12.15 5.64
N ARG A 214 12.20 12.01 4.30
CA ARG A 214 12.31 13.19 3.43
C ARG A 214 10.97 13.87 3.25
N ASN A 215 9.92 13.10 2.94
CA ASN A 215 8.55 13.60 2.79
C ASN A 215 7.61 12.78 3.69
N VAL A 216 6.68 13.47 4.37
CA VAL A 216 5.68 12.84 5.23
C VAL A 216 4.29 13.18 4.71
N LEU A 217 3.62 12.19 4.12
CA LEU A 217 2.26 12.30 3.63
C LEU A 217 1.30 11.74 4.69
N VAL A 218 0.46 12.60 5.26
CA VAL A 218 -0.51 12.19 6.28
C VAL A 218 -1.90 12.15 5.68
N SER A 219 -2.50 10.96 5.62
CA SER A 219 -3.89 10.79 5.19
C SER A 219 -4.84 11.01 6.37
N MET A 220 -5.96 11.72 6.13
CA MET A 220 -6.91 12.15 7.16
C MET A 220 -8.36 11.81 6.77
N ALA A 221 -8.55 10.71 6.06
CA ALA A 221 -9.86 10.24 5.59
C ALA A 221 -10.69 11.37 4.94
N GLY A 222 -11.90 11.65 5.47
CA GLY A 222 -12.78 12.71 4.96
C GLY A 222 -12.21 14.13 5.05
N ASP A 223 -11.19 14.36 5.86
CA ASP A 223 -10.52 15.66 5.98
C ASP A 223 -9.45 15.86 4.90
N GLY A 224 -9.20 14.85 4.06
CA GLY A 224 -8.25 14.91 2.95
C GLY A 224 -6.84 14.50 3.35
N ALA A 225 -5.82 15.29 3.02
CA ALA A 225 -4.43 14.95 3.30
C ALA A 225 -3.53 16.16 3.54
N LEU A 226 -2.42 15.93 4.23
CA LEU A 226 -1.38 16.91 4.49
C LEU A 226 -0.02 16.29 4.08
N LEU A 227 0.80 17.05 3.39
CA LEU A 227 2.17 16.68 3.06
C LEU A 227 3.12 17.71 3.68
N LEU A 228 4.09 17.22 4.41
CA LEU A 228 5.30 17.96 4.76
C LEU A 228 6.40 17.47 3.82
N ASP A 229 6.83 18.34 2.88
CA ASP A 229 7.85 17.97 1.90
C ASP A 229 9.28 18.13 2.41
N GLU A 230 10.25 17.61 1.67
CA GLU A 230 11.67 17.63 2.04
C GLU A 230 12.29 19.04 2.09
N GLN A 231 11.59 20.07 1.62
CA GLN A 231 11.98 21.49 1.73
C GLN A 231 11.37 22.15 2.98
N GLY A 232 10.59 21.38 3.76
CA GLY A 232 9.89 21.87 4.95
C GLY A 232 8.61 22.63 4.65
N GLN A 233 8.13 22.62 3.40
CA GLN A 233 6.87 23.23 3.01
C GLN A 233 5.69 22.32 3.36
N VAL A 234 4.59 22.93 3.78
CA VAL A 234 3.36 22.23 4.13
C VAL A 234 2.35 22.42 3.00
N HIS A 235 1.87 21.32 2.47
CA HIS A 235 0.79 21.29 1.47
C HIS A 235 -0.44 20.67 2.12
N ARG A 236 -1.60 21.30 1.98
CA ARG A 236 -2.88 20.85 2.53
C ARG A 236 -3.91 20.75 1.42
N ILE A 237 -4.66 19.65 1.39
CA ILE A 237 -5.73 19.44 0.42
C ILE A 237 -6.93 18.78 1.12
N GLY A 238 -8.14 19.23 0.78
CA GLY A 238 -9.37 18.61 1.25
C GLY A 238 -9.69 17.30 0.50
N CYS A 239 -10.68 16.55 1.00
CA CYS A 239 -11.22 15.40 0.31
C CYS A 239 -12.23 15.83 -0.75
N PRO A 240 -12.24 15.26 -1.97
CA PRO A 240 -13.31 15.49 -2.92
C PRO A 240 -14.63 14.92 -2.40
N LYS A 241 -15.76 15.41 -2.92
CA LYS A 241 -17.09 14.96 -2.48
C LYS A 241 -17.41 13.57 -3.05
N GLY A 242 -17.91 12.68 -2.21
CA GLY A 242 -18.34 11.34 -2.59
C GLY A 242 -18.88 10.55 -1.40
N LYS A 243 -19.46 9.39 -1.69
CA LYS A 243 -19.94 8.45 -0.66
C LYS A 243 -18.91 7.34 -0.49
N VAL A 244 -18.43 7.14 0.72
CA VAL A 244 -17.55 6.01 1.04
C VAL A 244 -18.29 4.70 0.83
N VAL A 245 -17.71 3.82 0.03
CA VAL A 245 -18.20 2.47 -0.28
C VAL A 245 -17.29 1.43 0.37
N ASN A 246 -15.97 1.58 0.18
CA ASN A 246 -14.97 0.66 0.73
C ASN A 246 -13.63 1.39 0.89
N SER A 247 -13.11 1.51 2.10
CA SER A 247 -11.84 2.21 2.36
C SER A 247 -10.58 1.33 2.19
N VAL A 248 -10.75 0.02 1.96
CA VAL A 248 -9.62 -0.90 1.77
C VAL A 248 -8.85 -0.55 0.49
N GLY A 249 -7.54 -0.39 0.60
CA GLY A 249 -6.66 -0.01 -0.51
C GLY A 249 -6.61 1.50 -0.83
N ALA A 250 -7.40 2.35 -0.14
CA ALA A 250 -7.36 3.80 -0.36
C ALA A 250 -5.98 4.40 -0.05
N GLY A 251 -5.32 3.92 1.01
CA GLY A 251 -3.95 4.32 1.34
C GLY A 251 -2.94 3.91 0.27
N ASP A 252 -3.05 2.67 -0.24
CA ASP A 252 -2.20 2.15 -1.32
C ASP A 252 -2.38 2.99 -2.59
N SER A 253 -3.64 3.33 -2.91
CA SER A 253 -4.00 4.17 -4.06
C SER A 253 -3.46 5.59 -3.92
N MET A 254 -3.46 6.14 -2.71
CA MET A 254 -2.87 7.47 -2.43
C MET A 254 -1.35 7.44 -2.64
N VAL A 255 -0.66 6.38 -2.23
CA VAL A 255 0.80 6.20 -2.51
C VAL A 255 1.05 6.13 -4.01
N ALA A 256 0.27 5.33 -4.74
CA ALA A 256 0.40 5.20 -6.19
C ALA A 256 0.21 6.55 -6.90
N GLY A 257 -0.87 7.26 -6.57
CA GLY A 257 -1.17 8.58 -7.14
C GLY A 257 -0.10 9.63 -6.80
N PHE A 258 0.41 9.63 -5.56
CA PHE A 258 1.49 10.54 -5.18
C PHE A 258 2.77 10.27 -5.98
N VAL A 259 3.18 9.01 -6.09
CA VAL A 259 4.39 8.63 -6.84
C VAL A 259 4.23 8.99 -8.32
N ALA A 260 3.10 8.65 -8.93
CA ALA A 260 2.81 8.99 -10.32
C ALA A 260 2.81 10.51 -10.56
N GLY A 261 2.11 11.27 -9.73
CA GLY A 261 2.04 12.72 -9.81
C GLY A 261 3.40 13.41 -9.66
N TYR A 262 4.23 12.92 -8.73
CA TYR A 262 5.58 13.43 -8.56
C TYR A 262 6.48 13.13 -9.77
N LEU A 263 6.40 11.92 -10.33
CA LEU A 263 7.17 11.56 -11.51
C LEU A 263 6.80 12.40 -12.75
N GLN A 264 5.51 12.68 -12.92
CA GLN A 264 4.98 13.45 -14.05
C GLN A 264 5.29 14.95 -13.95
N SER A 265 5.17 15.53 -12.76
CA SER A 265 5.18 17.00 -12.59
C SER A 265 6.41 17.54 -11.86
N ARG A 266 7.11 16.72 -11.09
CA ARG A 266 8.15 17.13 -10.12
C ARG A 266 7.63 18.14 -9.09
N SER A 267 6.32 18.23 -8.90
CA SER A 267 5.64 19.12 -7.96
C SER A 267 5.00 18.33 -6.83
N TYR A 268 5.34 18.65 -5.59
CA TYR A 268 4.75 18.02 -4.40
C TYR A 268 3.26 18.34 -4.26
N ALA A 269 2.83 19.55 -4.64
CA ALA A 269 1.42 19.92 -4.66
C ALA A 269 0.61 19.07 -5.64
N GLN A 270 1.12 18.85 -6.87
CA GLN A 270 0.46 18.00 -7.86
C GLN A 270 0.49 16.52 -7.45
N ALA A 271 1.58 16.05 -6.84
CA ALA A 271 1.68 14.71 -6.29
C ALA A 271 0.62 14.47 -5.18
N LEU A 272 0.47 15.41 -4.25
CA LEU A 272 -0.54 15.35 -3.20
C LEU A 272 -1.96 15.33 -3.79
N ARG A 273 -2.22 16.20 -4.77
CA ARG A 273 -3.51 16.30 -5.46
C ARG A 273 -3.90 14.99 -6.13
N LEU A 274 -3.00 14.40 -6.94
CA LEU A 274 -3.27 13.12 -7.60
C LEU A 274 -3.38 11.98 -6.60
N GLY A 275 -2.53 11.95 -5.56
CA GLY A 275 -2.61 10.97 -4.48
C GLY A 275 -3.96 11.01 -3.75
N THR A 276 -4.46 12.20 -3.43
CA THR A 276 -5.77 12.37 -2.78
C THR A 276 -6.91 11.93 -3.70
N ALA A 277 -6.86 12.27 -5.00
CA ALA A 277 -7.85 11.80 -5.97
C ALA A 277 -7.89 10.27 -6.06
N CYS A 278 -6.73 9.61 -6.14
CA CYS A 278 -6.63 8.14 -6.20
C CYS A 278 -7.15 7.46 -4.92
N GLY A 279 -6.74 7.95 -3.74
CA GLY A 279 -7.24 7.42 -2.47
C GLY A 279 -8.76 7.55 -2.33
N SER A 280 -9.30 8.71 -2.69
CA SER A 280 -10.74 8.98 -2.68
C SER A 280 -11.49 8.14 -3.72
N ALA A 281 -10.93 7.97 -4.93
CA ALA A 281 -11.53 7.15 -5.98
C ALA A 281 -11.69 5.69 -5.55
N THR A 282 -10.68 5.14 -4.86
CA THR A 282 -10.79 3.80 -4.25
C THR A 282 -11.83 3.79 -3.13
N ALA A 283 -11.80 4.77 -2.22
CA ALA A 283 -12.75 4.82 -1.11
C ALA A 283 -14.22 4.92 -1.55
N PHE A 284 -14.48 5.52 -2.71
CA PHE A 284 -15.82 5.67 -3.29
C PHE A 284 -16.21 4.59 -4.30
N SER A 285 -15.42 3.53 -4.42
CA SER A 285 -15.64 2.40 -5.32
C SER A 285 -15.70 1.08 -4.56
N LEU A 286 -16.23 0.03 -5.18
CA LEU A 286 -16.20 -1.34 -4.61
C LEU A 286 -14.79 -1.94 -4.63
N GLY A 287 -13.97 -1.56 -5.61
CA GLY A 287 -12.59 -2.02 -5.79
C GLY A 287 -11.60 -0.87 -5.85
N LEU A 288 -10.40 -1.14 -6.35
CA LEU A 288 -9.38 -0.11 -6.55
C LEU A 288 -9.84 0.95 -7.57
N ALA A 289 -9.25 2.13 -7.47
CA ALA A 289 -9.53 3.27 -8.33
C ALA A 289 -9.34 2.93 -9.81
N THR A 290 -10.33 3.27 -10.64
CA THR A 290 -10.19 3.28 -12.10
C THR A 290 -9.75 4.65 -12.59
N LYS A 291 -9.18 4.69 -13.80
CA LYS A 291 -8.72 5.96 -14.41
C LYS A 291 -9.85 6.99 -14.49
N GLU A 292 -11.05 6.56 -14.92
CA GLU A 292 -12.23 7.42 -15.07
C GLU A 292 -12.64 8.04 -13.74
N LYS A 293 -12.66 7.23 -12.66
CA LYS A 293 -13.04 7.71 -11.33
C LYS A 293 -11.97 8.63 -10.74
N ILE A 294 -10.70 8.36 -11.02
CA ILE A 294 -9.59 9.25 -10.63
C ILE A 294 -9.75 10.62 -11.31
N ASP A 295 -9.99 10.65 -12.62
CA ASP A 295 -10.13 11.89 -13.38
C ASP A 295 -11.34 12.71 -12.92
N GLU A 296 -12.48 12.05 -12.67
CA GLU A 296 -13.68 12.69 -12.11
C GLU A 296 -13.38 13.42 -10.79
N LEU A 297 -12.66 12.74 -9.88
CA LEU A 297 -12.39 13.33 -8.56
C LEU A 297 -11.23 14.33 -8.59
N LEU A 298 -10.26 14.14 -9.48
CA LEU A 298 -9.16 15.09 -9.69
C LEU A 298 -9.68 16.45 -10.17
N ALA A 299 -10.76 16.47 -10.96
CA ALA A 299 -11.39 17.70 -11.42
C ALA A 299 -12.08 18.50 -10.29
N GLN A 300 -12.32 17.89 -9.12
CA GLN A 300 -12.93 18.54 -7.95
C GLN A 300 -11.88 19.18 -7.01
N LEU A 301 -10.62 18.80 -7.15
CA LEU A 301 -9.49 19.24 -6.33
C LEU A 301 -8.71 20.37 -7.02
#